data_241cbf7190ef2cc6b587099ac1ec8f94
#
_entry.id   241cbf7190ef2cc6b587099ac1ec8f94
#
_cell.length_a   1.000
_cell.length_b   1.000
_cell.length_c   1.000
_cell.angle_alpha   90.00
_cell.angle_beta   90.00
_cell.angle_gamma   90.00
#
_symmetry.space_group_name_H-M   'P 1'
#
loop_
_entity.id
_entity.type
_entity.pdbx_description
1 polymer ?
#
loop_
_entity_poly.entity_id
_entity_poly.type
_entity_poly.pdbx_seq_one_letter_code
_entity_poly.pdbx_strand_id
1 'polypeptide(L)'
;VPEDVSTDIIELRRTENDLEQYVNVEKVATMSGSRVIEVDADSTPWGDVDEGGEFGEEETPNLKQIKYAIKKKGGILKTTRELLQDTATNILAYLNKWIAKKSRATRNAAILNVINTITKGKEVAVATFDDFKDVFNVKLDPAIAVSSIVLTNQDGFNYMDKLKDKDGKYIMQPDPTDATKTLLFGKYPVKVVSNKTLKSTNVLKGGTGSDKNDVAGYK
;
A
#
# COMPACT_ATOMS: atom_id res chain seq x y z
N VAL A 1 34.12 29.69 -31.25
CA VAL A 1 34.29 28.42 -30.56
C VAL A 1 32.97 27.70 -30.72
N PRO A 2 32.93 26.52 -31.34
CA PRO A 2 31.66 25.76 -31.40
C PRO A 2 31.24 25.36 -29.99
N GLU A 3 30.03 25.74 -29.59
CA GLU A 3 29.42 25.24 -28.34
C GLU A 3 29.07 23.79 -28.55
N ASP A 4 29.59 22.93 -27.68
CA ASP A 4 29.20 21.51 -27.62
C ASP A 4 27.81 21.42 -26.96
N VAL A 5 26.79 21.27 -27.79
CA VAL A 5 25.42 21.10 -27.32
C VAL A 5 25.15 19.62 -27.20
N SER A 6 25.18 19.10 -25.96
CA SER A 6 24.74 17.75 -25.70
C SER A 6 23.23 17.61 -25.92
N THR A 7 22.84 16.77 -26.87
CA THR A 7 21.43 16.45 -27.16
C THR A 7 20.88 15.36 -26.27
N ASP A 8 21.69 14.84 -25.34
CA ASP A 8 21.30 13.77 -24.43
C ASP A 8 20.46 14.30 -23.26
N ILE A 9 19.30 13.67 -23.07
CA ILE A 9 18.41 13.99 -21.96
C ILE A 9 18.90 13.28 -20.70
N ILE A 10 19.39 14.04 -19.72
CA ILE A 10 19.81 13.54 -18.43
C ILE A 10 18.56 13.21 -17.58
N GLU A 11 18.29 11.92 -17.38
CA GLU A 11 17.17 11.48 -16.56
C GLU A 11 17.55 11.42 -15.07
N LEU A 12 16.73 12.02 -14.21
CA LEU A 12 16.92 11.91 -12.76
C LEU A 12 16.53 10.51 -12.28
N ARG A 13 17.46 9.86 -11.59
CA ARG A 13 17.21 8.54 -10.99
C ARG A 13 16.25 8.69 -9.81
N ARG A 14 15.13 7.97 -9.86
CA ARG A 14 14.09 7.89 -8.82
C ARG A 14 13.64 6.47 -8.65
N THR A 15 13.29 6.10 -7.42
CA THR A 15 12.66 4.81 -7.15
C THR A 15 11.27 4.79 -7.80
N GLU A 16 11.05 3.82 -8.67
CA GLU A 16 9.77 3.55 -9.29
C GLU A 16 9.07 2.43 -8.53
N ASN A 17 8.08 2.79 -7.73
CA ASN A 17 7.29 1.82 -6.99
C ASN A 17 6.07 1.42 -7.84
N ASP A 18 5.83 0.13 -7.94
CA ASP A 18 4.63 -0.43 -8.55
C ASP A 18 3.82 -1.18 -7.49
N LEU A 19 2.68 -0.61 -7.12
CA LEU A 19 1.81 -1.18 -6.10
C LEU A 19 0.90 -2.28 -6.65
N GLU A 20 0.79 -2.44 -7.98
CA GLU A 20 -0.01 -3.49 -8.60
C GLU A 20 0.45 -4.89 -8.17
N GLN A 21 1.73 -5.07 -7.88
CA GLN A 21 2.29 -6.35 -7.43
C GLN A 21 1.79 -6.81 -6.05
N TYR A 22 1.22 -5.91 -5.25
CA TYR A 22 0.74 -6.19 -3.89
C TYR A 22 -0.78 -6.29 -3.80
N VAL A 23 -1.49 -6.16 -4.92
CA VAL A 23 -2.95 -6.22 -4.97
C VAL A 23 -3.41 -7.18 -6.06
N ASN A 24 -4.58 -7.77 -5.88
CA ASN A 24 -5.19 -8.57 -6.92
C ASN A 24 -5.81 -7.66 -7.99
N VAL A 25 -5.32 -7.76 -9.23
CA VAL A 25 -5.81 -6.98 -10.37
C VAL A 25 -6.69 -7.84 -11.25
N GLU A 26 -7.99 -7.60 -11.24
CA GLU A 26 -8.95 -8.28 -12.11
C GLU A 26 -9.16 -7.50 -13.41
N LYS A 27 -8.98 -8.18 -14.54
CA LYS A 27 -9.27 -7.61 -15.86
C LYS A 27 -10.76 -7.77 -16.15
N VAL A 28 -11.42 -6.68 -16.47
CA VAL A 28 -12.85 -6.66 -16.81
C VAL A 28 -13.07 -6.13 -18.22
N ALA A 29 -14.06 -6.70 -18.93
CA ALA A 29 -14.42 -6.29 -20.28
C ALA A 29 -15.52 -5.21 -20.31
N THR A 30 -16.25 -5.02 -19.20
CA THR A 30 -17.37 -4.08 -19.10
C THR A 30 -16.96 -2.82 -18.36
N MET A 31 -17.56 -1.68 -18.72
CA MET A 31 -17.25 -0.40 -18.07
C MET A 31 -17.75 -0.31 -16.64
N SER A 32 -18.75 -1.09 -16.27
CA SER A 32 -19.30 -1.18 -14.91
C SER A 32 -19.83 -2.56 -14.64
N GLY A 33 -19.87 -2.93 -13.37
CA GLY A 33 -20.39 -4.22 -12.94
C GLY A 33 -20.34 -4.36 -11.44
N SER A 34 -20.62 -5.56 -10.96
CA SER A 34 -20.56 -5.90 -9.56
C SER A 34 -19.91 -7.26 -9.33
N ARG A 35 -19.32 -7.40 -8.15
CA ARG A 35 -18.81 -8.67 -7.63
C ARG A 35 -19.43 -8.91 -6.27
N VAL A 36 -19.73 -10.15 -5.98
CA VAL A 36 -20.18 -10.58 -4.65
C VAL A 36 -18.98 -11.13 -3.91
N ILE A 37 -18.77 -10.67 -2.71
CA ILE A 37 -17.74 -11.14 -1.81
C ILE A 37 -18.37 -11.56 -0.48
N GLU A 38 -17.78 -12.54 0.14
CA GLU A 38 -18.07 -12.91 1.52
C GLU A 38 -17.46 -11.86 2.45
N VAL A 39 -18.23 -11.44 3.45
CA VAL A 39 -17.79 -10.37 4.37
C VAL A 39 -17.28 -10.96 5.67
N ASP A 40 -17.81 -12.11 6.04
CA ASP A 40 -17.50 -12.81 7.28
C ASP A 40 -17.26 -14.27 6.96
N ALA A 41 -16.08 -14.76 7.32
CA ALA A 41 -15.70 -16.16 7.14
C ALA A 41 -15.82 -16.97 8.44
N ASP A 42 -16.23 -16.31 9.54
CA ASP A 42 -16.43 -16.98 10.80
C ASP A 42 -17.71 -17.81 10.74
N SER A 43 -17.58 -19.11 11.00
CA SER A 43 -18.70 -20.04 11.03
C SER A 43 -19.04 -20.36 12.48
N THR A 44 -20.31 -20.15 12.84
CA THR A 44 -20.84 -20.63 14.12
C THR A 44 -21.07 -22.15 14.04
N PRO A 45 -20.71 -22.91 15.09
CA PRO A 45 -21.01 -24.33 15.12
C PRO A 45 -22.53 -24.57 15.16
N TRP A 46 -22.98 -25.62 14.52
CA TRP A 46 -24.38 -26.03 14.53
C TRP A 46 -24.80 -26.36 15.96
N GLY A 47 -26.02 -25.99 16.32
CA GLY A 47 -26.60 -26.36 17.61
C GLY A 47 -26.92 -27.85 17.68
N ASP A 48 -26.86 -28.40 18.91
CA ASP A 48 -27.32 -29.75 19.16
C ASP A 48 -28.84 -29.85 19.03
N VAL A 49 -29.33 -30.84 18.34
CA VAL A 49 -30.76 -31.12 18.19
C VAL A 49 -31.05 -32.50 18.75
N ASP A 50 -31.95 -32.56 19.73
CA ASP A 50 -32.39 -33.81 20.33
C ASP A 50 -33.18 -34.67 19.31
N GLU A 51 -33.19 -35.99 19.51
CA GLU A 51 -33.91 -36.94 18.67
C GLU A 51 -35.42 -36.59 18.64
N GLY A 52 -35.91 -36.16 17.46
CA GLY A 52 -37.28 -35.68 17.28
C GLY A 52 -37.48 -34.19 17.56
N GLY A 53 -36.42 -33.41 17.84
CA GLY A 53 -36.45 -31.95 17.99
C GLY A 53 -36.58 -31.23 16.64
N GLU A 54 -37.05 -29.98 16.66
CA GLU A 54 -37.08 -29.14 15.49
C GLU A 54 -35.71 -28.46 15.27
N PHE A 55 -35.28 -28.41 13.98
CA PHE A 55 -34.07 -27.67 13.60
C PHE A 55 -34.31 -26.17 13.73
N GLY A 56 -33.40 -25.47 14.40
CA GLY A 56 -33.39 -24.00 14.45
C GLY A 56 -33.02 -23.38 13.11
N GLU A 57 -33.36 -22.10 12.94
CA GLU A 57 -32.87 -21.33 11.81
C GLU A 57 -31.38 -21.04 12.00
N GLU A 58 -30.57 -21.37 10.98
CA GLU A 58 -29.12 -21.12 10.94
C GLU A 58 -28.83 -19.77 10.28
N GLU A 59 -27.69 -19.17 10.65
CA GLU A 59 -27.23 -17.93 10.04
C GLU A 59 -26.90 -18.15 8.56
N THR A 60 -27.41 -17.25 7.72
CA THR A 60 -27.09 -17.25 6.29
C THR A 60 -25.74 -16.58 6.04
N PRO A 61 -24.92 -17.06 5.06
CA PRO A 61 -23.65 -16.44 4.73
C PRO A 61 -23.80 -14.94 4.42
N ASN A 62 -22.99 -14.11 5.06
CA ASN A 62 -23.03 -12.67 4.89
C ASN A 62 -22.29 -12.27 3.60
N LEU A 63 -23.05 -11.99 2.55
CA LEU A 63 -22.54 -11.63 1.23
C LEU A 63 -22.70 -10.15 0.96
N LYS A 64 -21.66 -9.49 0.49
CA LYS A 64 -21.66 -8.09 0.09
C LYS A 64 -21.37 -7.90 -1.37
N GLN A 65 -22.18 -7.08 -2.03
CA GLN A 65 -21.97 -6.70 -3.41
C GLN A 65 -21.04 -5.47 -3.50
N ILE A 66 -19.89 -5.64 -4.17
CA ILE A 66 -18.99 -4.54 -4.52
C ILE A 66 -19.27 -4.11 -5.95
N LYS A 67 -19.56 -2.83 -6.16
CA LYS A 67 -19.75 -2.24 -7.48
C LYS A 67 -18.46 -1.61 -7.97
N TYR A 68 -18.13 -1.80 -9.24
CA TYR A 68 -17.01 -1.13 -9.89
C TYR A 68 -17.49 -0.28 -11.07
N ALA A 69 -16.76 0.81 -11.34
CA ALA A 69 -16.96 1.65 -12.51
C ALA A 69 -15.60 2.12 -13.02
N ILE A 70 -15.32 1.84 -14.28
CA ILE A 70 -14.08 2.24 -14.94
C ILE A 70 -14.17 3.72 -15.30
N LYS A 71 -13.15 4.49 -14.91
CA LYS A 71 -13.03 5.91 -15.24
C LYS A 71 -11.88 6.13 -16.21
N LYS A 72 -12.17 6.80 -17.33
CA LYS A 72 -11.14 7.24 -18.26
C LYS A 72 -10.30 8.35 -17.60
N LYS A 73 -8.97 8.19 -17.64
CA LYS A 73 -8.01 9.20 -17.20
C LYS A 73 -7.11 9.54 -18.36
N GLY A 74 -6.81 10.83 -18.54
CA GLY A 74 -5.98 11.30 -19.64
C GLY A 74 -5.53 12.73 -19.39
N GLY A 75 -4.64 13.21 -20.26
CA GLY A 75 -4.15 14.58 -20.23
C GLY A 75 -3.59 14.97 -21.61
N ILE A 76 -3.43 16.26 -21.83
CA ILE A 76 -2.83 16.82 -23.03
C ILE A 76 -1.41 17.25 -22.68
N LEU A 77 -0.43 16.71 -23.41
CA LEU A 77 0.95 17.16 -23.34
C LEU A 77 1.18 18.17 -24.47
N LYS A 78 1.50 19.38 -24.12
CA LYS A 78 1.89 20.41 -25.09
C LYS A 78 3.41 20.42 -25.20
N THR A 79 3.92 20.29 -26.43
CA THR A 79 5.34 20.41 -26.74
C THR A 79 5.53 21.42 -27.86
N THR A 80 6.65 22.14 -27.88
CA THR A 80 6.97 23.09 -28.92
C THR A 80 7.50 22.38 -30.16
N ARG A 81 7.26 22.97 -31.33
CA ARG A 81 7.70 22.41 -32.61
C ARG A 81 9.22 22.37 -32.74
N GLU A 82 9.89 23.39 -32.18
CA GLU A 82 11.34 23.49 -32.12
C GLU A 82 11.96 22.33 -31.36
N LEU A 83 11.41 21.99 -30.16
CA LEU A 83 11.87 20.87 -29.37
C LEU A 83 11.73 19.53 -30.09
N LEU A 84 10.72 19.37 -30.95
CA LEU A 84 10.51 18.17 -31.76
C LEU A 84 11.45 18.08 -32.95
N GLN A 85 11.91 19.20 -33.50
CA GLN A 85 12.77 19.23 -34.67
C GLN A 85 14.24 18.96 -34.37
N ASP A 86 14.73 19.46 -33.23
CA ASP A 86 16.15 19.36 -32.86
C ASP A 86 16.58 17.97 -32.40
N THR A 87 15.66 17.16 -31.83
CA THR A 87 16.05 15.86 -31.24
C THR A 87 14.90 14.82 -31.28
N ALA A 88 14.22 14.70 -32.42
CA ALA A 88 12.95 13.96 -32.50
C ALA A 88 12.97 12.53 -31.92
N THR A 89 14.03 11.76 -32.15
CA THR A 89 14.10 10.35 -31.70
C THR A 89 14.28 10.23 -30.18
N ASN A 90 15.15 11.04 -29.60
CA ASN A 90 15.44 10.99 -28.14
C ASN A 90 14.26 11.54 -27.34
N ILE A 91 13.59 12.58 -27.85
CA ILE A 91 12.41 13.16 -27.20
C ILE A 91 11.23 12.21 -27.20
N LEU A 92 10.96 11.50 -28.30
CA LEU A 92 9.88 10.51 -28.35
C LEU A 92 10.13 9.36 -27.38
N ALA A 93 11.35 8.88 -27.30
CA ALA A 93 11.72 7.83 -26.33
C ALA A 93 11.54 8.31 -24.88
N TYR A 94 11.98 9.53 -24.57
CA TYR A 94 11.79 10.15 -23.27
C TYR A 94 10.30 10.34 -22.93
N LEU A 95 9.49 10.84 -23.85
CA LEU A 95 8.06 11.04 -23.67
C LEU A 95 7.33 9.73 -23.41
N ASN A 96 7.69 8.65 -24.11
CA ASN A 96 7.13 7.32 -23.87
C ASN A 96 7.44 6.83 -22.43
N LYS A 97 8.68 6.99 -21.97
CA LYS A 97 9.06 6.67 -20.58
C LYS A 97 8.30 7.55 -19.59
N TRP A 98 8.17 8.85 -19.87
CA TRP A 98 7.43 9.79 -19.03
C TRP A 98 5.95 9.42 -18.91
N ILE A 99 5.30 9.04 -20.03
CA ILE A 99 3.91 8.57 -20.06
C ILE A 99 3.76 7.30 -19.21
N ALA A 100 4.69 6.34 -19.35
CA ALA A 100 4.68 5.12 -18.55
C ALA A 100 4.81 5.41 -17.05
N LYS A 101 5.73 6.31 -16.65
CA LYS A 101 5.87 6.79 -15.25
C LYS A 101 4.59 7.45 -14.73
N LYS A 102 3.96 8.30 -15.55
CA LYS A 102 2.70 8.98 -15.23
C LYS A 102 1.54 7.99 -15.06
N SER A 103 1.46 7.00 -15.95
CA SER A 103 0.45 5.94 -15.89
C SER A 103 0.58 5.12 -14.60
N ARG A 104 1.80 4.68 -14.25
CA ARG A 104 2.09 3.97 -13.01
C ARG A 104 1.72 4.79 -11.78
N ALA A 105 2.11 6.06 -11.72
CA ALA A 105 1.75 6.96 -10.63
C ALA A 105 0.22 7.11 -10.47
N THR A 106 -0.50 7.15 -11.60
CA THR A 106 -1.97 7.24 -11.60
C THR A 106 -2.61 5.96 -11.05
N ARG A 107 -2.08 4.78 -11.41
CA ARG A 107 -2.56 3.49 -10.88
C ARG A 107 -2.26 3.37 -9.38
N ASN A 108 -1.04 3.70 -8.96
CA ASN A 108 -0.66 3.73 -7.55
C ASN A 108 -1.59 4.61 -6.72
N ALA A 109 -1.91 5.81 -7.22
CA ALA A 109 -2.83 6.71 -6.55
C ALA A 109 -4.25 6.12 -6.44
N ALA A 110 -4.71 5.40 -7.46
CA ALA A 110 -6.00 4.72 -7.44
C ALA A 110 -6.02 3.57 -6.40
N ILE A 111 -4.98 2.76 -6.36
CA ILE A 111 -4.82 1.66 -5.39
C ILE A 111 -4.82 2.21 -3.96
N LEU A 112 -4.01 3.24 -3.68
CA LEU A 112 -3.96 3.86 -2.34
C LEU A 112 -5.30 4.47 -1.93
N ASN A 113 -6.04 5.05 -2.87
CA ASN A 113 -7.37 5.57 -2.59
C ASN A 113 -8.36 4.46 -2.20
N VAL A 114 -8.30 3.32 -2.87
CA VAL A 114 -9.12 2.14 -2.53
C VAL A 114 -8.73 1.62 -1.15
N ILE A 115 -7.44 1.43 -0.87
CA ILE A 115 -6.94 0.99 0.43
C ILE A 115 -7.43 1.93 1.53
N ASN A 116 -7.24 3.24 1.38
CA ASN A 116 -7.70 4.24 2.36
C ASN A 116 -9.21 4.22 2.57
N THR A 117 -10.00 3.88 1.54
CA THR A 117 -11.44 3.78 1.67
C THR A 117 -11.86 2.54 2.46
N ILE A 118 -11.22 1.41 2.22
CA ILE A 118 -11.51 0.13 2.89
C ILE A 118 -11.06 0.16 4.36
N THR A 119 -9.91 0.79 4.64
CA THR A 119 -9.33 0.85 5.99
C THR A 119 -9.89 1.95 6.87
N LYS A 120 -10.72 2.84 6.30
CA LYS A 120 -11.33 3.93 7.06
C LYS A 120 -12.17 3.40 8.22
N GLY A 121 -11.83 3.83 9.43
CA GLY A 121 -12.48 3.37 10.67
C GLY A 121 -11.95 2.03 11.23
N LYS A 122 -10.98 1.41 10.54
CA LYS A 122 -10.26 0.22 11.03
C LYS A 122 -8.82 0.54 11.41
N GLU A 123 -8.52 1.81 11.58
CA GLU A 123 -7.18 2.27 11.91
C GLU A 123 -6.84 1.90 13.36
N VAL A 124 -5.69 1.29 13.55
CA VAL A 124 -5.15 0.98 14.87
C VAL A 124 -4.06 1.97 15.20
N ALA A 125 -4.17 2.62 16.36
CA ALA A 125 -3.12 3.49 16.84
C ALA A 125 -1.96 2.65 17.34
N VAL A 126 -0.79 2.87 16.77
CA VAL A 126 0.45 2.21 17.14
C VAL A 126 1.40 3.27 17.71
N ALA A 127 1.65 3.23 19.00
CA ALA A 127 2.56 4.14 19.70
C ALA A 127 3.81 3.40 20.18
N THR A 128 3.68 2.13 20.48
CA THR A 128 4.73 1.30 21.05
C THR A 128 5.01 0.09 20.17
N PHE A 129 6.12 -0.57 20.46
CA PHE A 129 6.48 -1.83 19.82
C PHE A 129 5.47 -2.96 20.07
N ASP A 130 4.93 -3.01 21.29
CA ASP A 130 3.97 -4.04 21.67
C ASP A 130 2.66 -3.87 20.87
N ASP A 131 2.26 -2.63 20.59
CA ASP A 131 1.09 -2.34 19.73
C ASP A 131 1.26 -2.93 18.31
N PHE A 132 2.49 -2.90 17.77
CA PHE A 132 2.75 -3.56 16.46
C PHE A 132 2.56 -5.07 16.55
N LYS A 133 3.05 -5.72 17.61
CA LYS A 133 2.83 -7.16 17.81
C LYS A 133 1.35 -7.49 17.96
N ASP A 134 0.60 -6.66 18.69
CA ASP A 134 -0.83 -6.86 18.87
C ASP A 134 -1.61 -6.80 17.55
N VAL A 135 -1.20 -5.94 16.61
CA VAL A 135 -1.82 -5.91 15.28
C VAL A 135 -1.69 -7.26 14.59
N PHE A 136 -0.50 -7.87 14.59
CA PHE A 136 -0.27 -9.12 13.87
C PHE A 136 -0.76 -10.37 14.60
N ASN A 137 -0.72 -10.34 15.95
CA ASN A 137 -1.02 -11.52 16.75
C ASN A 137 -2.49 -11.59 17.20
N VAL A 138 -3.15 -10.43 17.33
CA VAL A 138 -4.50 -10.34 17.91
C VAL A 138 -5.53 -9.79 16.93
N LYS A 139 -5.13 -8.76 16.13
CA LYS A 139 -6.09 -8.07 15.24
C LYS A 139 -6.25 -8.74 13.88
N LEU A 140 -5.23 -9.45 13.43
CA LEU A 140 -5.27 -10.18 12.16
C LEU A 140 -5.53 -11.66 12.42
N ASP A 141 -6.37 -12.25 11.59
CA ASP A 141 -6.53 -13.71 11.57
C ASP A 141 -5.18 -14.39 11.26
N PRO A 142 -4.82 -15.50 11.92
CA PRO A 142 -3.56 -16.22 11.70
C PRO A 142 -3.30 -16.59 10.24
N ALA A 143 -4.33 -16.95 9.49
CA ALA A 143 -4.20 -17.31 8.07
C ALA A 143 -3.81 -16.10 7.21
N ILE A 144 -4.29 -14.90 7.57
CA ILE A 144 -3.93 -13.64 6.92
C ILE A 144 -2.55 -13.17 7.37
N ALA A 145 -2.25 -13.28 8.66
CA ALA A 145 -0.99 -12.82 9.23
C ALA A 145 0.23 -13.50 8.57
N VAL A 146 0.17 -14.80 8.25
CA VAL A 146 1.27 -15.53 7.62
C VAL A 146 1.68 -14.97 6.26
N SER A 147 0.72 -14.50 5.47
CA SER A 147 0.95 -13.94 4.12
C SER A 147 1.04 -12.41 4.09
N SER A 148 0.97 -11.76 5.24
CA SER A 148 0.97 -10.31 5.35
C SER A 148 2.32 -9.70 5.02
N ILE A 149 2.28 -8.54 4.38
CA ILE A 149 3.44 -7.68 4.13
C ILE A 149 3.21 -6.31 4.78
N VAL A 150 4.29 -5.67 5.21
CA VAL A 150 4.24 -4.31 5.74
C VAL A 150 4.58 -3.33 4.62
N LEU A 151 3.61 -2.56 4.17
CA LEU A 151 3.83 -1.48 3.21
C LEU A 151 3.97 -0.16 3.95
N THR A 152 5.12 0.49 3.81
CA THR A 152 5.41 1.75 4.50
C THR A 152 6.10 2.74 3.58
N ASN A 153 6.13 4.00 3.98
CA ASN A 153 6.95 5.02 3.34
C ASN A 153 8.32 5.16 4.02
N GLN A 154 9.16 6.06 3.52
CA GLN A 154 10.50 6.30 4.08
C GLN A 154 10.46 6.77 5.53
N ASP A 155 9.48 7.62 5.88
CA ASP A 155 9.34 8.14 7.25
C ASP A 155 8.91 7.03 8.21
N GLY A 156 7.94 6.20 7.81
CA GLY A 156 7.49 5.05 8.59
C GLY A 156 8.58 3.99 8.75
N PHE A 157 9.35 3.75 7.70
CA PHE A 157 10.49 2.86 7.77
C PHE A 157 11.54 3.39 8.77
N ASN A 158 11.91 4.67 8.69
CA ASN A 158 12.86 5.29 9.61
C ASN A 158 12.39 5.25 11.07
N TYR A 159 11.06 5.36 11.30
CA TYR A 159 10.50 5.20 12.63
C TYR A 159 10.67 3.77 13.14
N MET A 160 10.28 2.77 12.35
CA MET A 160 10.41 1.36 12.72
C MET A 160 11.86 0.92 12.91
N ASP A 161 12.76 1.40 12.06
CA ASP A 161 14.19 1.08 12.12
C ASP A 161 14.87 1.60 13.39
N LYS A 162 14.37 2.71 13.94
CA LYS A 162 14.87 3.29 15.18
C LYS A 162 14.30 2.66 16.45
N LEU A 163 13.28 1.82 16.34
CA LEU A 163 12.73 1.13 17.49
C LEU A 163 13.73 0.14 18.08
N LYS A 164 13.90 0.22 19.39
CA LYS A 164 14.82 -0.63 20.16
C LYS A 164 14.06 -1.44 21.18
N ASP A 165 14.55 -2.63 21.44
CA ASP A 165 14.14 -3.46 22.54
C ASP A 165 14.65 -2.87 23.90
N LYS A 166 14.17 -3.42 25.01
CA LYS A 166 14.61 -3.05 26.37
C LYS A 166 16.12 -3.22 26.57
N ASP A 167 16.74 -4.12 25.82
CA ASP A 167 18.18 -4.35 25.80
C ASP A 167 18.94 -3.40 24.87
N GLY A 168 18.26 -2.44 24.23
CA GLY A 168 18.86 -1.48 23.30
C GLY A 168 19.17 -2.02 21.90
N LYS A 169 18.73 -3.24 21.57
CA LYS A 169 18.89 -3.85 20.24
C LYS A 169 17.82 -3.34 19.29
N TYR A 170 18.20 -3.12 18.04
CA TYR A 170 17.24 -2.77 16.99
C TYR A 170 16.31 -3.96 16.66
N ILE A 171 15.07 -3.66 16.44
CA ILE A 171 14.01 -4.65 16.24
C ILE A 171 13.92 -5.10 14.80
N MET A 172 14.24 -4.19 13.87
CA MET A 172 14.30 -4.51 12.45
C MET A 172 15.51 -5.41 12.18
N GLN A 173 15.27 -6.53 11.54
CA GLN A 173 16.32 -7.51 11.20
C GLN A 173 16.44 -7.63 9.69
N PRO A 174 17.68 -7.70 9.16
CA PRO A 174 17.87 -8.07 7.77
C PRO A 174 17.45 -9.53 7.56
N ASP A 175 16.96 -9.84 6.37
CA ASP A 175 16.66 -11.22 6.00
C ASP A 175 17.96 -12.03 6.00
N PRO A 176 18.02 -13.17 6.70
CA PRO A 176 19.23 -14.02 6.74
C PRO A 176 19.69 -14.50 5.34
N THR A 177 18.75 -14.61 4.40
CA THR A 177 19.03 -15.08 3.03
C THR A 177 19.32 -13.94 2.05
N ASP A 178 18.82 -12.73 2.33
CA ASP A 178 18.97 -11.57 1.46
C ASP A 178 19.07 -10.28 2.30
N ALA A 179 20.30 -9.84 2.56
CA ALA A 179 20.57 -8.65 3.37
C ALA A 179 19.96 -7.34 2.83
N THR A 180 19.44 -7.34 1.59
CA THR A 180 18.72 -6.20 1.00
C THR A 180 17.27 -6.12 1.44
N LYS A 181 16.73 -7.20 1.98
CA LYS A 181 15.36 -7.27 2.50
C LYS A 181 15.37 -7.09 4.01
N THR A 182 14.38 -6.36 4.48
CA THR A 182 14.20 -6.11 5.90
C THR A 182 12.90 -6.77 6.37
N LEU A 183 13.00 -7.50 7.48
CA LEU A 183 11.89 -8.20 8.11
C LEU A 183 11.51 -7.51 9.42
N LEU A 184 10.24 -7.26 9.61
CA LEU A 184 9.71 -6.85 10.90
C LEU A 184 9.48 -8.10 11.75
N PHE A 185 10.03 -8.13 12.97
CA PHE A 185 10.03 -9.29 13.88
C PHE A 185 10.69 -10.56 13.29
N GLY A 186 11.54 -10.43 12.26
CA GLY A 186 12.11 -11.57 11.56
C GLY A 186 11.11 -12.41 10.75
N LYS A 187 9.85 -11.94 10.60
CA LYS A 187 8.76 -12.70 9.98
C LYS A 187 8.08 -11.96 8.83
N TYR A 188 7.78 -10.67 9.00
CA TYR A 188 6.97 -9.92 8.04
C TYR A 188 7.84 -9.08 7.11
N PRO A 189 7.79 -9.29 5.78
CA PRO A 189 8.55 -8.51 4.83
C PRO A 189 8.12 -7.04 4.84
N VAL A 190 9.07 -6.11 4.94
CA VAL A 190 8.82 -4.68 4.88
C VAL A 190 9.11 -4.17 3.47
N LYS A 191 8.13 -3.50 2.86
CA LYS A 191 8.24 -2.87 1.55
C LYS A 191 8.16 -1.36 1.71
N VAL A 192 9.24 -0.70 1.33
CA VAL A 192 9.36 0.75 1.46
C VAL A 192 9.05 1.41 0.12
N VAL A 193 8.11 2.34 0.13
CA VAL A 193 7.78 3.16 -1.02
C VAL A 193 8.20 4.62 -0.77
N SER A 194 8.33 5.42 -1.83
CA SER A 194 8.73 6.81 -1.67
C SER A 194 7.63 7.63 -0.97
N ASN A 195 8.04 8.64 -0.19
CA ASN A 195 7.12 9.59 0.45
C ASN A 195 6.21 10.34 -0.55
N LYS A 196 6.60 10.40 -1.83
CA LYS A 196 5.75 10.97 -2.89
C LYS A 196 4.59 10.07 -3.27
N THR A 197 4.79 8.74 -3.19
CA THR A 197 3.77 7.75 -3.51
C THR A 197 2.84 7.55 -2.33
N LEU A 198 3.39 7.32 -1.15
CA LEU A 198 2.63 7.17 0.11
C LEU A 198 3.02 8.32 1.04
N LYS A 199 2.13 9.30 1.16
CA LYS A 199 2.37 10.48 2.01
C LYS A 199 2.19 10.12 3.47
N SER A 200 3.08 10.62 4.32
CA SER A 200 2.90 10.58 5.77
C SER A 200 1.71 11.46 6.16
N THR A 201 0.83 10.94 7.00
CA THR A 201 -0.28 11.71 7.54
C THR A 201 0.04 11.98 9.00
N ASN A 202 0.20 13.23 9.39
CA ASN A 202 0.31 13.62 10.79
C ASN A 202 -1.06 13.43 11.42
N VAL A 203 -1.25 12.32 12.10
CA VAL A 203 -2.40 12.18 12.99
C VAL A 203 -2.01 12.81 14.32
N LEU A 204 -2.39 14.06 14.50
CA LEU A 204 -2.32 14.71 15.81
C LEU A 204 -3.25 13.94 16.75
N LYS A 205 -2.70 13.07 17.56
CA LYS A 205 -3.42 12.59 18.74
C LYS A 205 -3.38 13.69 19.78
N GLY A 206 -4.56 14.15 20.17
CA GLY A 206 -4.74 14.98 21.34
C GLY A 206 -4.22 14.29 22.61
N GLY A 207 -2.93 14.46 22.88
CA GLY A 207 -2.30 14.18 24.12
C GLY A 207 -2.11 15.54 24.83
N THR A 208 -2.77 15.74 25.94
CA THR A 208 -2.44 16.78 26.92
C THR A 208 -1.08 16.48 27.53
N GLY A 209 0.00 16.79 26.81
CA GLY A 209 1.35 16.62 27.27
C GLY A 209 2.31 17.42 26.41
N SER A 210 3.13 18.21 27.07
CA SER A 210 4.06 19.22 26.52
C SER A 210 5.27 18.66 25.78
N ASP A 211 5.18 17.50 25.12
CA ASP A 211 6.25 16.96 24.30
C ASP A 211 5.86 16.99 22.83
N LYS A 212 6.48 17.97 22.14
CA LYS A 212 6.38 18.19 20.68
C LYS A 212 7.14 17.13 19.88
N ASN A 213 7.03 15.88 20.19
CA ASN A 213 7.44 14.78 19.32
C ASN A 213 6.18 14.14 18.75
N ASP A 214 5.64 14.79 17.72
CA ASP A 214 4.53 14.28 16.94
C ASP A 214 4.92 12.93 16.32
N VAL A 215 4.45 11.86 16.93
CA VAL A 215 4.53 10.54 16.35
C VAL A 215 3.56 10.52 15.17
N ALA A 216 4.09 10.59 13.96
CA ALA A 216 3.30 10.42 12.76
C ALA A 216 2.61 9.04 12.84
N GLY A 217 1.29 9.03 12.89
CA GLY A 217 0.52 7.81 12.76
C GLY A 217 0.62 7.32 11.32
N TYR A 218 1.27 6.20 11.11
CA TYR A 218 1.37 5.57 9.81
C TYR A 218 0.11 4.72 9.56
N LYS A 219 -0.55 4.97 8.43
CA LYS A 219 -1.65 4.13 7.94
C LYS A 219 -1.09 2.92 7.23
#